data_bf524b319ba9e77644e551fe5723b571
#
_entry.id   bf524b319ba9e77644e551fe5723b571
#
_cell.length_a   1.000
_cell.length_b   1.000
_cell.length_c   1.000
_cell.angle_alpha   90.00
_cell.angle_beta   90.00
_cell.angle_gamma   90.00
#
_symmetry.space_group_name_H-M   'P 1'
#
loop_
_entity.id
_entity.type
_entity.pdbx_description
1 polymer ?
#
loop_
_entity_poly.entity_id
_entity_poly.type
_entity_poly.pdbx_seq_one_letter_code
_entity_poly.pdbx_strand_id
1 'polypeptide(L)'
;AIKAKEVVNNGKTKFFPENWSKTYFQWMNNIEPWCISRQLWWGHQIPAWYGPDGKIFVAENEDECKKQAKEFYSKDVELKRDEDVLDTWFSSGLWPFATLGWPEKTPEVEKFYPTSVLVTGFDIIFFWVARMIMMGTQFLDKEPFKNIYVHALVRDEKGQKMSKSKGNVCLLYTSDAADDQL
;
A
#
# COMPACT_ATOMS: atom_id res chain seq x y z
N ALA A 1 10.10 3.42 7.87
CA ALA A 1 9.87 4.88 7.87
C ALA A 1 11.13 5.68 7.52
N ILE A 2 12.34 5.37 8.07
CA ILE A 2 13.56 6.17 7.86
C ILE A 2 13.90 6.28 6.37
N LYS A 3 14.15 5.17 5.68
CA LYS A 3 14.43 5.14 4.23
C LYS A 3 13.37 5.89 3.40
N ALA A 4 12.10 5.74 3.76
CA ALA A 4 10.99 6.39 3.07
C ALA A 4 10.99 7.93 3.24
N LYS A 5 11.43 8.45 4.39
CA LYS A 5 11.65 9.90 4.58
C LYS A 5 12.86 10.41 3.81
N GLU A 6 13.92 9.62 3.77
CA GLU A 6 15.17 10.00 3.08
C GLU A 6 14.98 10.20 1.58
N VAL A 7 14.20 9.34 0.89
CA VAL A 7 13.99 9.48 -0.57
C VAL A 7 13.21 10.74 -0.94
N VAL A 8 12.39 11.27 -0.03
CA VAL A 8 11.71 12.56 -0.22
C VAL A 8 12.63 13.71 0.16
N ASN A 9 13.36 13.63 1.29
CA ASN A 9 14.28 14.66 1.73
C ASN A 9 15.41 14.93 0.73
N ASN A 10 15.95 13.89 0.11
CA ASN A 10 17.04 14.01 -0.88
C ASN A 10 16.56 14.29 -2.31
N GLY A 11 15.25 14.47 -2.50
CA GLY A 11 14.63 14.82 -3.77
C GLY A 11 14.56 13.70 -4.82
N LYS A 12 14.81 12.43 -4.43
CA LYS A 12 14.57 11.27 -5.33
C LYS A 12 13.10 11.10 -5.65
N THR A 13 12.24 11.39 -4.67
CA THR A 13 10.77 11.48 -4.84
C THR A 13 10.33 12.91 -4.54
N LYS A 14 9.58 13.52 -5.46
CA LYS A 14 9.07 14.90 -5.33
C LYS A 14 7.56 14.94 -5.37
N PHE A 15 6.96 15.80 -4.53
CA PHE A 15 5.53 16.07 -4.53
C PHE A 15 5.21 17.31 -5.37
N PHE A 16 4.11 17.25 -6.11
CA PHE A 16 3.56 18.38 -6.88
C PHE A 16 2.05 18.52 -6.57
N PRO A 17 1.60 19.67 -6.04
CA PRO A 17 2.38 20.78 -5.51
C PRO A 17 3.26 20.40 -4.30
N GLU A 18 4.38 21.11 -4.14
CA GLU A 18 5.41 20.79 -3.12
C GLU A 18 4.89 20.82 -1.67
N ASN A 19 3.88 21.64 -1.40
CA ASN A 19 3.27 21.77 -0.07
C ASN A 19 2.77 20.42 0.50
N TRP A 20 2.43 19.43 -0.33
CA TRP A 20 2.00 18.10 0.11
C TRP A 20 3.12 17.28 0.73
N SER A 21 4.37 17.63 0.48
CA SER A 21 5.51 17.02 1.19
C SER A 21 5.42 17.27 2.71
N LYS A 22 4.90 18.44 3.13
CA LYS A 22 4.69 18.75 4.56
C LYS A 22 3.69 17.80 5.20
N THR A 23 2.58 17.53 4.50
CA THR A 23 1.56 16.56 4.96
C THR A 23 2.16 15.16 5.06
N TYR A 24 2.94 14.73 4.06
CA TYR A 24 3.65 13.45 4.10
C TYR A 24 4.56 13.35 5.32
N PHE A 25 5.41 14.37 5.57
CA PHE A 25 6.32 14.36 6.73
C PHE A 25 5.60 14.43 8.07
N GLN A 26 4.48 15.15 8.15
CA GLN A 26 3.67 15.19 9.36
C GLN A 26 3.23 13.77 9.77
N TRP A 27 2.77 12.97 8.84
CA TRP A 27 2.40 11.56 9.09
C TRP A 27 3.61 10.68 9.37
N MET A 28 4.66 10.80 8.56
CA MET A 28 5.85 9.94 8.65
C MET A 28 6.71 10.20 9.89
N ASN A 29 6.63 11.38 10.49
CA ASN A 29 7.32 11.71 11.73
C ASN A 29 6.58 11.21 12.97
N ASN A 30 5.27 11.05 12.87
CA ASN A 30 4.38 10.58 13.95
C ASN A 30 3.76 9.21 13.61
N ILE A 31 4.48 8.38 12.89
CA ILE A 31 3.96 7.08 12.46
C ILE A 31 3.83 6.13 13.65
N GLU A 32 2.65 5.55 13.79
CA GLU A 32 2.30 4.57 14.81
C GLU A 32 2.32 3.14 14.23
N PRO A 33 2.44 2.11 15.10
CA PRO A 33 2.28 0.73 14.68
C PRO A 33 0.96 0.49 13.97
N TRP A 34 1.01 -0.26 12.89
CA TRP A 34 -0.16 -0.57 12.08
C TRP A 34 -0.55 -2.04 12.20
N CYS A 35 -1.72 -2.31 12.77
CA CYS A 35 -2.30 -3.63 12.74
C CYS A 35 -2.80 -3.92 11.31
N ILE A 36 -2.26 -4.96 10.68
CA ILE A 36 -2.56 -5.31 9.29
C ILE A 36 -3.63 -6.37 9.15
N SER A 37 -4.13 -6.96 10.24
CA SER A 37 -5.19 -7.97 10.22
C SER A 37 -6.59 -7.33 10.21
N ARG A 38 -7.52 -7.96 9.47
CA ARG A 38 -8.94 -7.58 9.39
C ARG A 38 -9.83 -8.81 9.45
N GLN A 39 -10.91 -8.69 10.20
CA GLN A 39 -11.96 -9.72 10.34
C GLN A 39 -13.01 -9.53 9.24
N LEU A 40 -12.66 -9.92 8.01
CA LEU A 40 -13.50 -9.78 6.84
C LEU A 40 -13.74 -11.15 6.18
N TRP A 41 -14.88 -11.30 5.53
CA TRP A 41 -15.21 -12.51 4.77
C TRP A 41 -14.37 -12.69 3.50
N TRP A 42 -13.85 -11.60 2.93
CA TRP A 42 -13.09 -11.58 1.69
C TRP A 42 -11.78 -10.85 1.87
N GLY A 43 -10.73 -11.35 1.24
CA GLY A 43 -9.41 -10.73 1.23
C GLY A 43 -8.29 -11.77 1.11
N HIS A 44 -7.06 -11.29 1.21
CA HIS A 44 -5.87 -12.13 1.25
C HIS A 44 -5.68 -12.64 2.68
N GLN A 45 -5.93 -13.91 2.90
CA GLN A 45 -5.75 -14.53 4.23
C GLN A 45 -4.28 -14.44 4.65
N ILE A 46 -4.06 -14.07 5.90
CA ILE A 46 -2.72 -13.93 6.46
C ILE A 46 -1.97 -15.27 6.38
N PRO A 47 -0.77 -15.31 5.77
CA PRO A 47 -0.01 -16.54 5.60
C PRO A 47 0.80 -16.88 6.86
N ALA A 48 0.11 -16.98 7.99
CA ALA A 48 0.68 -17.29 9.29
C ALA A 48 -0.05 -18.47 9.95
N TRP A 49 0.72 -19.31 10.64
CA TRP A 49 0.22 -20.48 11.37
C TRP A 49 0.78 -20.49 12.78
N TYR A 50 -0.04 -20.84 13.72
CA TYR A 50 0.26 -20.85 15.16
C TYR A 50 0.51 -22.27 15.63
N GLY A 51 1.64 -22.48 16.29
CA GLY A 51 1.95 -23.72 17.02
C GLY A 51 1.21 -23.81 18.35
N PRO A 52 1.31 -24.96 19.05
CA PRO A 52 0.59 -25.20 20.29
C PRO A 52 0.96 -24.23 21.45
N ASP A 53 2.12 -23.63 21.41
CA ASP A 53 2.62 -22.65 22.37
C ASP A 53 2.46 -21.19 21.90
N GLY A 54 1.75 -20.97 20.78
CA GLY A 54 1.58 -19.65 20.17
C GLY A 54 2.75 -19.19 19.31
N LYS A 55 3.75 -20.03 19.06
CA LYS A 55 4.82 -19.74 18.11
C LYS A 55 4.27 -19.54 16.70
N ILE A 56 4.68 -18.45 16.06
CA ILE A 56 4.21 -18.09 14.72
C ILE A 56 5.18 -18.61 13.67
N PHE A 57 4.64 -19.27 12.65
CA PHE A 57 5.33 -19.71 11.44
C PHE A 57 4.71 -19.01 10.23
N VAL A 58 5.54 -18.49 9.34
CA VAL A 58 5.11 -17.77 8.14
C VAL A 58 5.72 -18.42 6.92
N ALA A 59 4.88 -18.78 5.95
CA ALA A 59 5.31 -19.34 4.67
C ALA A 59 4.23 -19.14 3.60
N GLU A 60 4.53 -19.48 2.37
CA GLU A 60 3.58 -19.39 1.25
C GLU A 60 2.43 -20.41 1.40
N ASN A 61 2.70 -21.56 2.01
CA ASN A 61 1.73 -22.63 2.18
C ASN A 61 1.90 -23.37 3.51
N GLU A 62 0.90 -24.18 3.85
CA GLU A 62 0.84 -24.92 5.11
C GLU A 62 1.96 -25.98 5.22
N ASP A 63 2.33 -26.62 4.10
CA ASP A 63 3.34 -27.68 4.11
C ASP A 63 4.72 -27.14 4.48
N GLU A 64 5.05 -25.93 4.03
CA GLU A 64 6.27 -25.25 4.43
C GLU A 64 6.25 -24.86 5.91
N CYS A 65 5.11 -24.37 6.42
CA CYS A 65 4.96 -24.10 7.84
C CYS A 65 5.08 -25.36 8.69
N LYS A 66 4.52 -26.49 8.25
CA LYS A 66 4.69 -27.80 8.92
C LYS A 66 6.16 -28.24 8.96
N LYS A 67 6.92 -28.03 7.88
CA LYS A 67 8.37 -28.31 7.87
C LYS A 67 9.10 -27.43 8.88
N GLN A 68 8.88 -26.11 8.87
CA GLN A 68 9.48 -25.20 9.85
C GLN A 68 9.12 -25.58 11.29
N ALA A 69 7.87 -25.92 11.54
CA ALA A 69 7.40 -26.35 12.86
C ALA A 69 8.04 -27.68 13.30
N LYS A 70 8.15 -28.64 12.40
CA LYS A 70 8.83 -29.93 12.67
C LYS A 70 10.30 -29.75 13.02
N GLU A 71 10.99 -28.84 12.32
CA GLU A 71 12.39 -28.50 12.64
C GLU A 71 12.49 -27.85 14.02
N PHE A 72 11.57 -26.90 14.33
CA PHE A 72 11.57 -26.19 15.60
C PHE A 72 11.22 -27.09 16.80
N TYR A 73 10.15 -27.89 16.69
CA TYR A 73 9.67 -28.74 17.79
C TYR A 73 10.31 -30.14 17.82
N SER A 74 11.10 -30.51 16.82
CA SER A 74 11.65 -31.87 16.62
C SER A 74 10.60 -32.99 16.58
N LYS A 75 9.36 -32.65 16.30
CA LYS A 75 8.19 -33.54 16.16
C LYS A 75 7.12 -32.90 15.30
N ASP A 76 6.22 -33.71 14.79
CA ASP A 76 5.03 -33.20 14.10
C ASP A 76 4.06 -32.60 15.12
N VAL A 77 3.57 -31.40 14.82
CA VAL A 77 2.59 -30.64 15.62
C VAL A 77 1.46 -30.15 14.74
N GLU A 78 0.28 -30.02 15.32
CA GLU A 78 -0.83 -29.38 14.66
C GLU A 78 -0.62 -27.85 14.64
N LEU A 79 -0.88 -27.25 13.47
CA LEU A 79 -0.78 -25.80 13.28
C LEU A 79 -2.16 -25.23 13.01
N LYS A 80 -2.50 -24.12 13.67
CA LYS A 80 -3.72 -23.39 13.40
C LYS A 80 -3.38 -22.19 12.51
N ARG A 81 -3.99 -22.12 11.30
CA ARG A 81 -3.85 -20.97 10.41
C ARG A 81 -4.56 -19.75 10.97
N ASP A 82 -4.01 -18.55 10.73
CA ASP A 82 -4.66 -17.28 11.04
C ASP A 82 -5.95 -17.15 10.22
N GLU A 83 -7.05 -16.78 10.88
CA GLU A 83 -8.38 -16.66 10.28
C GLU A 83 -8.60 -15.29 9.61
N ASP A 84 -7.79 -14.31 9.98
CA ASP A 84 -7.89 -12.94 9.50
C ASP A 84 -7.33 -12.78 8.07
N VAL A 85 -7.71 -11.68 7.45
CA VAL A 85 -7.20 -11.27 6.15
C VAL A 85 -6.34 -10.00 6.28
N LEU A 86 -5.48 -9.76 5.31
CA LEU A 86 -4.67 -8.55 5.24
C LEU A 86 -5.53 -7.32 4.96
N ASP A 87 -5.20 -6.21 5.60
CA ASP A 87 -5.71 -4.89 5.27
C ASP A 87 -5.49 -4.58 3.78
N THR A 88 -6.52 -4.04 3.13
CA THR A 88 -6.47 -3.67 1.70
C THR A 88 -5.28 -2.75 1.36
N TRP A 89 -4.91 -1.85 2.28
CA TRP A 89 -3.78 -0.95 2.08
C TRP A 89 -2.42 -1.64 2.17
N PHE A 90 -2.36 -2.86 2.72
CA PHE A 90 -1.15 -3.66 2.68
C PHE A 90 -0.87 -4.15 1.26
N SER A 91 -1.82 -4.84 0.64
CA SER A 91 -1.68 -5.30 -0.75
C SER A 91 -1.58 -4.15 -1.74
N SER A 92 -2.35 -3.06 -1.54
CA SER A 92 -2.25 -1.85 -2.35
C SER A 92 -0.88 -1.17 -2.27
N GLY A 93 -0.19 -1.31 -1.15
CA GLY A 93 1.17 -0.78 -0.97
C GLY A 93 2.23 -1.52 -1.78
N LEU A 94 1.95 -2.76 -2.20
CA LEU A 94 2.83 -3.56 -3.06
C LEU A 94 2.65 -3.27 -4.56
N TRP A 95 1.56 -2.57 -4.92
CA TRP A 95 1.15 -2.34 -6.31
C TRP A 95 2.27 -1.88 -7.26
N PRO A 96 3.17 -0.95 -6.92
CA PRO A 96 4.16 -0.41 -7.85
C PRO A 96 5.13 -1.43 -8.42
N PHE A 97 5.31 -2.56 -7.74
CA PHE A 97 6.27 -3.60 -8.12
C PHE A 97 5.66 -4.99 -8.22
N ALA A 98 4.63 -5.32 -7.43
CA ALA A 98 3.96 -6.61 -7.51
C ALA A 98 3.27 -6.82 -8.87
N THR A 99 2.64 -5.78 -9.43
CA THR A 99 2.01 -5.84 -10.75
C THR A 99 3.01 -5.98 -11.92
N LEU A 100 4.28 -5.72 -11.66
CA LEU A 100 5.37 -5.90 -12.62
C LEU A 100 6.05 -7.27 -12.48
N GLY A 101 5.56 -8.14 -11.57
CA GLY A 101 6.01 -9.51 -11.40
C GLY A 101 6.92 -9.75 -10.20
N TRP A 102 7.21 -8.72 -9.36
CA TRP A 102 7.92 -8.96 -8.10
C TRP A 102 7.16 -10.02 -7.24
N PRO A 103 7.85 -10.97 -6.56
CA PRO A 103 9.27 -10.97 -6.16
C PRO A 103 10.25 -11.49 -7.22
N GLU A 104 9.79 -11.90 -8.38
CA GLU A 104 10.66 -12.35 -9.46
C GLU A 104 11.39 -11.16 -10.12
N LYS A 105 12.58 -11.42 -10.65
CA LYS A 105 13.34 -10.44 -11.43
C LYS A 105 12.86 -10.46 -12.87
N THR A 106 11.77 -9.73 -13.13
CA THR A 106 11.19 -9.63 -14.47
C THR A 106 11.78 -8.44 -15.24
N PRO A 107 11.80 -8.50 -16.59
CA PRO A 107 12.18 -7.36 -17.41
C PRO A 107 11.31 -6.11 -17.16
N GLU A 108 10.05 -6.31 -16.77
CA GLU A 108 9.10 -5.25 -16.46
C GLU A 108 9.51 -4.50 -15.19
N VAL A 109 9.91 -5.21 -14.12
CA VAL A 109 10.43 -4.58 -12.89
C VAL A 109 11.70 -3.79 -13.21
N GLU A 110 12.63 -4.36 -13.97
CA GLU A 110 13.89 -3.69 -14.30
C GLU A 110 13.67 -2.43 -15.12
N LYS A 111 12.72 -2.45 -16.06
CA LYS A 111 12.45 -1.35 -16.99
C LYS A 111 11.57 -0.26 -16.42
N PHE A 112 10.52 -0.62 -15.66
CA PHE A 112 9.46 0.31 -15.27
C PHE A 112 9.48 0.73 -13.80
N TYR A 113 10.32 0.10 -12.97
CA TYR A 113 10.51 0.51 -11.59
C TYR A 113 11.87 1.22 -11.40
N PRO A 114 11.93 2.45 -10.85
CA PRO A 114 10.83 3.30 -10.39
C PRO A 114 10.00 3.90 -11.54
N THR A 115 8.70 4.08 -11.28
CA THR A 115 7.80 4.77 -12.19
C THR A 115 8.08 6.27 -12.23
N SER A 116 7.84 6.92 -13.38
CA SER A 116 8.13 8.35 -13.55
C SER A 116 7.18 9.24 -12.73
N VAL A 117 5.88 8.93 -12.74
CA VAL A 117 4.83 9.74 -12.10
C VAL A 117 3.77 8.86 -11.47
N LEU A 118 3.39 9.19 -10.23
CA LEU A 118 2.14 8.73 -9.60
C LEU A 118 1.17 9.91 -9.57
N VAL A 119 -0.07 9.70 -10.00
CA VAL A 119 -1.17 10.66 -9.84
C VAL A 119 -2.10 10.15 -8.72
N THR A 120 -2.41 10.98 -7.73
CA THR A 120 -3.18 10.58 -6.56
C THR A 120 -3.98 11.71 -5.95
N GLY A 121 -5.04 11.38 -5.21
CA GLY A 121 -5.73 12.33 -4.35
C GLY A 121 -4.95 12.62 -3.05
N PHE A 122 -5.16 13.80 -2.49
CA PHE A 122 -4.50 14.18 -1.24
C PHE A 122 -4.95 13.34 -0.03
N ASP A 123 -6.15 12.79 -0.07
CA ASP A 123 -6.77 12.05 1.02
C ASP A 123 -6.15 10.65 1.25
N ILE A 124 -5.39 10.15 0.30
CA ILE A 124 -4.70 8.85 0.40
C ILE A 124 -3.17 8.95 0.41
N ILE A 125 -2.62 10.14 0.64
CA ILE A 125 -1.16 10.33 0.76
C ILE A 125 -0.59 9.39 1.84
N PHE A 126 -1.21 9.33 3.01
CA PHE A 126 -0.75 8.45 4.08
C PHE A 126 -1.11 6.98 3.83
N PHE A 127 -2.37 6.70 3.51
CA PHE A 127 -2.85 5.32 3.41
C PHE A 127 -2.24 4.55 2.25
N TRP A 128 -1.91 5.22 1.16
CA TRP A 128 -1.40 4.59 -0.05
C TRP A 128 0.02 5.02 -0.42
N VAL A 129 0.23 6.30 -0.64
CA VAL A 129 1.53 6.82 -1.13
C VAL A 129 2.66 6.52 -0.17
N ALA A 130 2.50 6.86 1.11
CA ALA A 130 3.51 6.62 2.12
C ALA A 130 3.83 5.13 2.28
N ARG A 131 2.79 4.28 2.21
CA ARG A 131 2.96 2.83 2.29
C ARG A 131 3.69 2.24 1.09
N MET A 132 3.37 2.69 -0.13
CA MET A 132 4.10 2.31 -1.33
C MET A 132 5.58 2.71 -1.24
N ILE A 133 5.89 3.92 -0.76
CA ILE A 133 7.26 4.38 -0.58
C ILE A 133 7.98 3.52 0.49
N MET A 134 7.33 3.24 1.63
CA MET A 134 7.91 2.40 2.67
C MET A 134 8.21 0.98 2.16
N MET A 135 7.26 0.35 1.48
CA MET A 135 7.40 -1.01 0.96
C MET A 135 8.42 -1.08 -0.17
N GLY A 136 8.38 -0.15 -1.12
CA GLY A 136 9.35 -0.09 -2.21
C GLY A 136 10.78 0.11 -1.69
N THR A 137 10.99 1.04 -0.77
CA THR A 137 12.31 1.26 -0.15
C THR A 137 12.76 0.12 0.76
N GLN A 138 11.84 -0.68 1.29
CA GLN A 138 12.15 -1.84 2.13
C GLN A 138 12.50 -3.08 1.30
N PHE A 139 11.73 -3.37 0.26
CA PHE A 139 11.87 -4.62 -0.50
C PHE A 139 12.79 -4.51 -1.71
N LEU A 140 12.87 -3.32 -2.35
CA LEU A 140 13.68 -3.09 -3.54
C LEU A 140 14.82 -2.08 -3.32
N ASP A 141 14.99 -1.54 -2.12
CA ASP A 141 15.97 -0.50 -1.79
C ASP A 141 15.91 0.75 -2.70
N LYS A 142 14.73 1.01 -3.28
CA LYS A 142 14.52 2.04 -4.29
C LYS A 142 13.17 2.70 -4.11
N GLU A 143 13.08 4.01 -4.37
CA GLU A 143 11.81 4.72 -4.41
C GLU A 143 10.89 4.17 -5.51
N PRO A 144 9.56 4.05 -5.27
CA PRO A 144 8.63 3.57 -6.30
C PRO A 144 8.31 4.61 -7.37
N PHE A 145 8.40 5.91 -7.05
CA PHE A 145 8.03 7.00 -7.93
C PHE A 145 9.05 8.13 -7.87
N LYS A 146 9.36 8.74 -9.02
CA LYS A 146 10.17 9.95 -9.09
C LYS A 146 9.36 11.20 -8.73
N ASN A 147 8.12 11.27 -9.22
CA ASN A 147 7.23 12.41 -9.01
C ASN A 147 5.86 11.92 -8.55
N ILE A 148 5.25 12.65 -7.61
CA ILE A 148 3.91 12.40 -7.10
C ILE A 148 3.08 13.65 -7.36
N TYR A 149 2.13 13.54 -8.28
CA TYR A 149 1.20 14.61 -8.58
C TYR A 149 -0.07 14.43 -7.76
N VAL A 150 -0.35 15.40 -6.89
CA VAL A 150 -1.49 15.35 -5.98
C VAL A 150 -2.59 16.28 -6.50
N HIS A 151 -3.72 15.68 -6.90
CA HIS A 151 -4.87 16.41 -7.39
C HIS A 151 -5.91 16.68 -6.30
N ALA A 152 -6.78 17.65 -6.53
CA ALA A 152 -7.95 17.91 -5.71
C ALA A 152 -9.01 16.80 -5.92
N LEU A 153 -9.91 16.64 -4.95
CA LEU A 153 -11.07 15.76 -5.11
C LEU A 153 -12.18 16.50 -5.87
N VAL A 154 -12.82 15.77 -6.78
CA VAL A 154 -14.02 16.27 -7.47
C VAL A 154 -15.15 16.42 -6.46
N ARG A 155 -15.85 17.55 -6.53
CA ARG A 155 -16.93 17.94 -5.61
C ARG A 155 -18.23 18.11 -6.37
N ASP A 156 -19.35 18.00 -5.67
CA ASP A 156 -20.66 18.30 -6.21
C ASP A 156 -20.91 19.83 -6.32
N GLU A 157 -22.02 20.24 -6.88
CA GLU A 157 -22.44 21.64 -7.02
C GLU A 157 -22.45 22.42 -5.70
N LYS A 158 -22.60 21.73 -4.57
CA LYS A 158 -22.59 22.29 -3.22
C LYS A 158 -21.19 22.28 -2.59
N GLY A 159 -20.16 21.91 -3.34
CA GLY A 159 -18.79 21.81 -2.86
C GLY A 159 -18.54 20.63 -1.93
N GLN A 160 -19.44 19.63 -1.84
CA GLN A 160 -19.27 18.47 -1.00
C GLN A 160 -18.52 17.35 -1.75
N LYS A 161 -17.70 16.58 -1.02
CA LYS A 161 -17.04 15.40 -1.57
C LYS A 161 -18.10 14.43 -2.11
N MET A 162 -17.94 14.00 -3.37
CA MET A 162 -18.82 13.00 -3.97
C MET A 162 -18.62 11.64 -3.30
N SER A 163 -19.72 10.95 -3.02
CA SER A 163 -19.71 9.58 -2.50
C SER A 163 -20.97 8.82 -2.93
N LYS A 164 -20.81 7.51 -3.12
CA LYS A 164 -21.93 6.61 -3.46
C LYS A 164 -23.03 6.64 -2.38
N SER A 165 -22.65 6.72 -1.10
CA SER A 165 -23.58 6.74 0.02
C SER A 165 -24.43 8.01 0.08
N LYS A 166 -23.93 9.13 -0.45
CA LYS A 166 -24.67 10.41 -0.53
C LYS A 166 -25.48 10.54 -1.81
N GLY A 167 -25.27 9.68 -2.79
CA GLY A 167 -25.97 9.75 -4.08
C GLY A 167 -25.64 10.99 -4.91
N ASN A 168 -24.56 11.70 -4.60
CA ASN A 168 -24.14 12.94 -5.26
C ASN A 168 -23.00 12.72 -6.26
N VAL A 169 -22.94 11.54 -6.89
CA VAL A 169 -21.92 11.21 -7.89
C VAL A 169 -22.34 11.77 -9.24
N CYS A 170 -21.50 12.62 -9.84
CA CYS A 170 -21.64 13.09 -11.21
C CYS A 170 -20.94 12.12 -12.17
N LEU A 171 -21.54 11.88 -13.34
CA LEU A 171 -20.93 11.11 -14.40
C LEU A 171 -19.99 12.02 -15.20
N LEU A 172 -18.69 11.84 -15.04
CA LEU A 172 -17.66 12.73 -15.63
C LEU A 172 -17.73 12.83 -17.16
N TYR A 173 -18.28 11.84 -17.85
CA TYR A 173 -18.44 11.87 -19.30
C TYR A 173 -19.59 12.76 -19.77
N THR A 174 -20.43 13.27 -18.86
CA THR A 174 -21.52 14.21 -19.17
C THR A 174 -21.12 15.68 -18.89
N SER A 175 -19.95 15.90 -18.26
CA SER A 175 -19.42 17.24 -18.07
C SER A 175 -18.39 17.51 -19.18
N ASP A 176 -18.64 18.52 -20.01
CA ASP A 176 -17.64 19.03 -20.94
C ASP A 176 -16.64 19.90 -20.15
N ALA A 177 -15.36 19.57 -20.23
CA ALA A 177 -14.29 20.35 -19.60
C ALA A 177 -14.22 21.81 -20.08
N ALA A 178 -14.87 22.14 -21.21
CA ALA A 178 -15.01 23.49 -21.70
C ALA A 178 -16.11 24.29 -21.02
N ASP A 179 -17.11 23.61 -20.41
CA ASP A 179 -18.23 24.26 -19.69
C ASP A 179 -17.90 24.55 -18.21
N ASP A 180 -16.79 24.01 -17.69
CA ASP A 180 -16.33 24.23 -16.30
C ASP A 180 -15.59 25.58 -16.11
N GLN A 181 -15.76 26.54 -17.02
CA GLN A 181 -15.28 27.92 -16.84
C GLN A 181 -16.35 28.80 -16.13
N LEU A 182 -16.67 28.45 -14.90
CA LEU A 182 -17.44 29.34 -14.03
C LEU A 182 -16.73 29.51 -12.68
#